data_7688495a130be81392f1c7da0d4aa3f3
#
_entry.id   7688495a130be81392f1c7da0d4aa3f3
#
_cell.length_a   1.000
_cell.length_b   1.000
_cell.length_c   1.000
_cell.angle_alpha   90.00
_cell.angle_beta   90.00
_cell.angle_gamma   90.00
#
_symmetry.space_group_name_H-M   'P 1'
#
loop_
_entity.id
_entity.type
_entity.pdbx_description
1 polymer ?
#
loop_
_entity_poly.entity_id
_entity_poly.type
_entity_poly.pdbx_seq_one_letter_code
_entity_poly.pdbx_strand_id
1 'polypeptide(L)'
;MYLEGLEEFIQYTKLPYFKPYTSITTNMLFFDKTGATKKIHYYDIPLPEGYKSFSKTKPFRDIHLKGVRDWWNNRDNGDENAYVVTKDEVIANGYNLDFKNPNKIVEEHEFTLEELLSSMDEKSKNISSLLEKISKELEGVEE
;
A
#
# COMPACT_ATOMS: atom_id res chain seq x y z
N MET A 1 -3.87 -3.17 27.78
CA MET A 1 -2.52 -3.25 27.17
C MET A 1 -2.01 -1.82 27.07
N TYR A 2 -1.00 -1.47 27.81
CA TYR A 2 -0.48 -0.10 27.84
C TYR A 2 0.45 0.07 26.65
N LEU A 3 0.24 1.14 25.84
CA LEU A 3 1.17 1.59 24.82
C LEU A 3 2.35 2.31 25.50
N GLU A 4 3.11 1.59 26.33
CA GLU A 4 4.30 2.14 26.95
C GLU A 4 5.47 1.97 25.98
N GLY A 5 6.08 3.07 25.60
CA GLY A 5 7.32 3.08 24.85
C GLY A 5 7.22 2.97 23.35
N LEU A 6 6.02 3.02 22.74
CA LEU A 6 5.93 3.07 21.28
C LEU A 6 6.09 4.53 20.83
N GLU A 7 7.27 4.89 20.34
CA GLU A 7 7.53 6.26 19.85
C GLU A 7 7.45 6.34 18.33
N GLU A 8 7.61 5.21 17.63
CA GLU A 8 7.73 5.21 16.18
C GLU A 8 7.09 3.99 15.55
N PHE A 9 6.30 4.25 14.54
CA PHE A 9 5.70 3.23 13.70
C PHE A 9 6.05 3.52 12.25
N ILE A 10 6.86 2.65 11.63
CA ILE A 10 7.13 2.74 10.21
C ILE A 10 6.23 1.75 9.51
N GLN A 11 5.19 2.26 8.88
CA GLN A 11 4.30 1.46 8.07
C GLN A 11 4.87 1.30 6.66
N TYR A 12 5.18 0.06 6.31
CA TYR A 12 5.56 -0.30 4.96
C TYR A 12 4.30 -0.60 4.16
N THR A 13 3.68 0.43 3.59
CA THR A 13 2.55 0.21 2.69
C THR A 13 3.02 -0.55 1.45
N LYS A 14 2.52 -1.78 1.29
CA LYS A 14 2.71 -2.63 0.10
C LYS A 14 4.15 -3.09 -0.18
N LEU A 15 4.98 -3.29 0.86
CA LEU A 15 6.17 -4.09 0.69
C LEU A 15 5.79 -5.58 0.65
N PRO A 16 5.72 -6.20 -0.50
CA PRO A 16 5.58 -7.65 -0.57
C PRO A 16 6.95 -8.27 -0.35
N TYR A 17 7.46 -8.16 0.87
CA TYR A 17 8.73 -8.80 1.25
C TYR A 17 8.65 -10.30 1.01
N PHE A 18 7.45 -10.85 1.08
CA PHE A 18 7.17 -12.26 0.88
C PHE A 18 6.61 -12.62 -0.51
N LYS A 19 6.56 -11.69 -1.47
CA LYS A 19 6.24 -12.07 -2.85
C LYS A 19 7.37 -12.90 -3.46
N PRO A 20 7.04 -13.97 -4.18
CA PRO A 20 5.74 -14.34 -4.74
C PRO A 20 4.85 -15.19 -3.81
N TYR A 21 5.26 -15.44 -2.58
CA TYR A 21 4.58 -16.40 -1.69
C TYR A 21 3.30 -15.85 -1.05
N THR A 22 3.26 -14.55 -0.79
CA THR A 22 2.07 -13.87 -0.24
C THR A 22 2.03 -12.40 -0.67
N SER A 23 0.82 -11.82 -0.69
CA SER A 23 0.58 -10.39 -0.92
C SER A 23 0.40 -9.60 0.38
N ILE A 24 0.73 -10.19 1.53
CA ILE A 24 0.56 -9.54 2.84
C ILE A 24 1.47 -8.32 2.95
N THR A 25 0.91 -7.22 3.38
CA THR A 25 1.65 -6.00 3.72
C THR A 25 2.41 -6.21 5.04
N THR A 26 3.65 -5.78 5.08
CA THR A 26 4.51 -5.92 6.26
C THR A 26 4.74 -4.55 6.87
N ASN A 27 4.61 -4.45 8.19
CA ASN A 27 4.89 -3.26 8.97
C ASN A 27 6.09 -3.53 9.89
N MET A 28 6.91 -2.50 10.13
CA MET A 28 7.99 -2.55 11.13
C MET A 28 7.67 -1.56 12.23
N LEU A 29 7.70 -2.04 13.48
CA LEU A 29 7.53 -1.24 14.68
C LEU A 29 8.88 -1.00 15.32
N PHE A 30 9.15 0.25 15.66
CA PHE A 30 10.28 0.64 16.49
C PHE A 30 9.72 1.22 17.78
N PHE A 31 10.20 0.74 18.90
CA PHE A 31 9.76 1.22 20.21
C PHE A 31 10.93 1.34 21.16
N ASP A 32 10.83 2.30 22.05
CA ASP A 32 11.76 2.56 23.13
C ASP A 32 11.00 2.52 24.48
N LYS A 33 11.66 2.08 25.52
CA LYS A 33 11.09 1.99 26.88
C LYS A 33 11.44 3.22 27.75
N THR A 34 11.78 4.35 27.16
CA THR A 34 12.21 5.56 27.88
C THR A 34 11.06 6.34 28.49
N GLY A 35 9.82 6.10 28.07
CA GLY A 35 8.67 6.82 28.61
C GLY A 35 7.33 6.39 28.07
N ALA A 36 6.29 7.11 28.45
CA ALA A 36 4.93 6.89 27.96
C ALA A 36 4.78 7.45 26.54
N THR A 37 4.22 6.68 25.63
CA THR A 37 3.92 7.10 24.26
C THR A 37 2.95 8.29 24.26
N LYS A 38 3.33 9.37 23.60
CA LYS A 38 2.49 10.56 23.38
C LYS A 38 2.01 10.66 21.95
N LYS A 39 2.89 10.36 21.01
CA LYS A 39 2.67 10.39 19.56
C LYS A 39 3.43 9.27 18.90
N ILE A 40 2.95 8.83 17.75
CA ILE A 40 3.56 7.79 16.93
C ILE A 40 3.82 8.40 15.56
N HIS A 41 5.04 8.28 15.09
CA HIS A 41 5.43 8.72 13.76
C HIS A 41 5.28 7.56 12.77
N TYR A 42 4.58 7.82 11.68
CA TYR A 42 4.38 6.89 10.58
C TYR A 42 5.17 7.33 9.36
N TYR A 43 5.67 6.37 8.63
CA TYR A 43 6.28 6.61 7.34
C TYR A 43 5.87 5.53 6.34
N ASP A 44 5.24 5.94 5.26
CA ASP A 44 4.85 5.07 4.15
C ASP A 44 5.98 5.02 3.13
N ILE A 45 6.56 3.85 2.88
CA ILE A 45 7.54 3.71 1.81
C ILE A 45 6.80 3.65 0.47
N PRO A 46 6.96 4.67 -0.40
CA PRO A 46 6.30 4.69 -1.70
C PRO A 46 6.89 3.62 -2.63
N LEU A 47 6.06 3.14 -3.55
CA LEU A 47 6.55 2.35 -4.67
C LEU A 47 7.32 3.27 -5.63
N PRO A 48 8.48 2.84 -6.17
CA PRO A 48 9.16 3.59 -7.20
C PRO A 48 8.29 3.79 -8.44
N GLU A 49 8.53 4.85 -9.17
CA GLU A 49 7.82 5.14 -10.41
C GLU A 49 7.87 3.95 -11.38
N GLY A 50 6.73 3.62 -11.99
CA GLY A 50 6.60 2.47 -12.89
C GLY A 50 6.57 1.09 -12.20
N TYR A 51 6.53 1.05 -10.88
CA TYR A 51 6.38 -0.19 -10.12
C TYR A 51 4.93 -0.38 -9.66
N LYS A 52 4.28 -1.44 -10.13
CA LYS A 52 2.98 -1.87 -9.57
C LYS A 52 3.16 -2.62 -8.24
N SER A 53 4.29 -3.29 -8.08
CA SER A 53 4.71 -3.99 -6.86
C SER A 53 6.17 -4.43 -7.00
N PHE A 54 6.82 -4.74 -5.88
CA PHE A 54 8.09 -5.46 -5.91
C PHE A 54 7.88 -6.92 -6.33
N SER A 55 8.87 -7.52 -6.99
CA SER A 55 8.81 -8.88 -7.52
C SER A 55 10.22 -9.48 -7.57
N LYS A 56 10.34 -10.76 -8.00
CA LYS A 56 11.67 -11.37 -8.22
C LYS A 56 12.52 -10.60 -9.22
N THR A 57 11.91 -10.05 -10.28
CA THR A 57 12.61 -9.28 -11.32
C THR A 57 12.83 -7.82 -10.93
N LYS A 58 12.02 -7.30 -10.00
CA LYS A 58 12.11 -5.96 -9.44
C LYS A 58 12.16 -6.04 -7.91
N PRO A 59 13.24 -6.53 -7.32
CA PRO A 59 13.31 -6.77 -5.88
C PRO A 59 13.39 -5.46 -5.10
N PHE A 60 12.94 -5.50 -3.85
CA PHE A 60 13.18 -4.46 -2.89
C PHE A 60 14.69 -4.36 -2.61
N ARG A 61 15.23 -3.16 -2.60
CA ARG A 61 16.65 -2.87 -2.39
C ARG A 61 16.83 -1.74 -1.41
N ASP A 62 18.01 -1.63 -0.83
CA ASP A 62 18.38 -0.59 0.13
C ASP A 62 18.13 0.84 -0.36
N ILE A 63 18.28 1.10 -1.66
CA ILE A 63 18.00 2.40 -2.27
C ILE A 63 16.55 2.88 -2.01
N HIS A 64 15.60 1.96 -1.87
CA HIS A 64 14.19 2.29 -1.60
C HIS A 64 13.97 2.77 -0.15
N LEU A 65 14.93 2.52 0.75
CA LEU A 65 14.92 3.01 2.13
C LEU A 65 15.54 4.41 2.29
N LYS A 66 16.01 5.02 1.21
CA LYS A 66 16.67 6.33 1.30
C LYS A 66 15.73 7.37 1.94
N GLY A 67 14.49 7.47 1.49
CA GLY A 67 13.52 8.41 2.04
C GLY A 67 13.30 8.22 3.55
N VAL A 68 13.18 6.98 4.00
CA VAL A 68 13.07 6.66 5.43
C VAL A 68 14.29 7.12 6.21
N ARG A 69 15.51 6.88 5.71
CA ARG A 69 16.75 7.28 6.38
C ARG A 69 16.89 8.79 6.48
N ASP A 70 16.54 9.48 5.41
CA ASP A 70 16.59 10.95 5.38
C ASP A 70 15.56 11.54 6.36
N TRP A 71 14.35 11.00 6.40
CA TRP A 71 13.30 11.38 7.33
C TRP A 71 13.64 11.02 8.78
N TRP A 72 14.25 9.87 9.05
CA TRP A 72 14.55 9.39 10.39
C TRP A 72 15.33 10.39 11.25
N ASN A 73 16.26 11.09 10.63
CA ASN A 73 17.08 12.09 11.28
C ASN A 73 16.45 13.49 11.31
N ASN A 74 15.39 13.71 10.53
CA ASN A 74 14.67 14.99 10.44
C ASN A 74 13.18 14.74 10.17
N ARG A 75 12.45 14.35 11.22
CA ARG A 75 11.05 13.92 11.15
C ARG A 75 10.06 15.03 10.83
N ASP A 76 10.46 16.28 11.04
CA ASP A 76 9.64 17.47 10.78
C ASP A 76 9.90 18.07 9.38
N ASN A 77 10.47 17.32 8.46
CA ASN A 77 10.87 17.79 7.13
C ASN A 77 9.71 18.01 6.15
N GLY A 78 8.47 17.71 6.55
CA GLY A 78 7.29 17.89 5.70
C GLY A 78 7.17 16.84 4.58
N ASP A 79 7.78 15.67 4.72
CA ASP A 79 7.65 14.57 3.76
C ASP A 79 6.19 14.10 3.67
N GLU A 80 5.64 14.08 2.45
CA GLU A 80 4.26 13.66 2.18
C GLU A 80 3.96 12.21 2.58
N ASN A 81 5.00 11.39 2.67
CA ASN A 81 4.89 9.99 3.09
C ASN A 81 4.92 9.84 4.62
N ALA A 82 5.23 10.91 5.36
CA ALA A 82 5.29 10.92 6.80
C ALA A 82 4.03 11.57 7.40
N TYR A 83 3.57 11.02 8.53
CA TYR A 83 2.48 11.59 9.29
C TYR A 83 2.60 11.17 10.77
N VAL A 84 1.89 11.87 11.62
CA VAL A 84 1.91 11.65 13.07
C VAL A 84 0.50 11.32 13.54
N VAL A 85 0.39 10.33 14.41
CA VAL A 85 -0.85 9.96 15.09
C VAL A 85 -0.65 10.12 16.58
N THR A 86 -1.58 10.78 17.25
CA THR A 86 -1.55 10.97 18.69
C THR A 86 -2.01 9.74 19.45
N LYS A 87 -1.61 9.63 20.72
CA LYS A 87 -2.08 8.56 21.59
C LYS A 87 -3.61 8.52 21.68
N ASP A 88 -4.26 9.69 21.73
CA ASP A 88 -5.70 9.79 21.88
C ASP A 88 -6.43 9.27 20.64
N GLU A 89 -5.90 9.52 19.44
CA GLU A 89 -6.41 8.94 18.18
C GLU A 89 -6.29 7.42 18.17
N VAL A 90 -5.16 6.88 18.65
CA VAL A 90 -4.99 5.43 18.76
C VAL A 90 -5.98 4.81 19.73
N ILE A 91 -6.25 5.46 20.87
CA ILE A 91 -7.24 5.01 21.84
C ILE A 91 -8.64 5.06 21.22
N ALA A 92 -8.99 6.14 20.54
CA ALA A 92 -10.27 6.28 19.83
C ALA A 92 -10.48 5.23 18.75
N ASN A 93 -9.40 4.79 18.10
CA ASN A 93 -9.40 3.70 17.11
C ASN A 93 -9.31 2.29 17.75
N GLY A 94 -9.61 2.16 19.04
CA GLY A 94 -9.61 0.87 19.74
C GLY A 94 -8.23 0.22 19.83
N TYR A 95 -7.17 1.00 19.90
CA TYR A 95 -5.77 0.57 19.87
C TYR A 95 -5.34 -0.11 18.57
N ASN A 96 -6.09 0.08 17.50
CA ASN A 96 -5.69 -0.33 16.17
C ASN A 96 -4.67 0.66 15.62
N LEU A 97 -3.50 0.17 15.20
CA LEU A 97 -2.41 0.96 14.64
C LEU A 97 -2.50 1.12 13.10
N ASP A 98 -3.55 0.60 12.47
CA ASP A 98 -3.76 0.73 11.03
C ASP A 98 -4.41 2.08 10.71
N PHE A 99 -3.55 3.06 10.44
CA PHE A 99 -3.95 4.40 10.03
C PHE A 99 -3.58 4.63 8.57
N LYS A 100 -4.44 5.32 7.85
CA LYS A 100 -4.16 5.78 6.49
C LYS A 100 -3.41 7.11 6.55
N ASN A 101 -2.44 7.26 5.64
CA ASN A 101 -1.71 8.53 5.52
C ASN A 101 -2.66 9.65 5.06
N PRO A 102 -2.89 10.69 5.88
CA PRO A 102 -3.79 11.79 5.53
C PRO A 102 -3.22 12.70 4.42
N ASN A 103 -1.89 12.65 4.19
CA ASN A 103 -1.23 13.47 3.18
C ASN A 103 -1.32 12.84 1.78
N LYS A 104 -1.62 11.54 1.70
CA LYS A 104 -1.87 10.88 0.42
C LYS A 104 -3.30 11.19 0.00
N ILE A 105 -3.42 12.03 -1.02
CA ILE A 105 -4.66 12.14 -1.78
C ILE A 105 -4.85 10.76 -2.41
N VAL A 106 -5.68 9.94 -1.81
CA VAL A 106 -6.25 8.80 -2.51
C VAL A 106 -7.11 9.47 -3.58
N GLU A 107 -6.66 9.46 -4.82
CA GLU A 107 -7.60 9.60 -5.93
C GLU A 107 -8.51 8.37 -5.83
N GLU A 108 -9.50 8.46 -4.96
CA GLU A 108 -10.68 7.63 -5.07
C GLU A 108 -11.31 8.11 -6.39
N HIS A 109 -10.96 7.43 -7.48
CA HIS A 109 -11.80 7.44 -8.66
C HIS A 109 -13.13 6.84 -8.18
N GLU A 110 -13.98 7.70 -7.65
CA GLU A 110 -15.38 7.38 -7.47
C GLU A 110 -15.94 7.22 -8.89
N PHE A 111 -15.80 6.00 -9.41
CA PHE A 111 -16.51 5.63 -10.61
C PHE A 111 -17.99 5.77 -10.31
N THR A 112 -18.67 6.58 -11.07
CA THR A 112 -20.12 6.64 -11.01
C THR A 112 -20.67 5.24 -11.37
N LEU A 113 -21.86 4.92 -10.89
CA LEU A 113 -22.50 3.64 -11.22
C LEU A 113 -22.58 3.44 -12.74
N GLU A 114 -22.81 4.50 -13.48
CA GLU A 114 -22.90 4.51 -14.94
C GLU A 114 -21.55 4.18 -15.60
N GLU A 115 -20.45 4.74 -15.11
CA GLU A 115 -19.10 4.44 -15.60
C GLU A 115 -18.71 2.98 -15.30
N LEU A 116 -19.08 2.47 -14.13
CA LEU A 116 -18.84 1.06 -13.79
C LEU A 116 -19.64 0.13 -14.69
N LEU A 117 -20.91 0.41 -14.91
CA LEU A 117 -21.77 -0.38 -15.81
C LEU A 117 -21.25 -0.34 -17.25
N SER A 118 -20.84 0.84 -17.74
CA SER A 118 -20.25 0.98 -19.07
C SER A 118 -18.95 0.17 -19.22
N SER A 119 -18.08 0.24 -18.24
CA SER A 119 -16.83 -0.53 -18.20
C SER A 119 -17.09 -2.05 -18.16
N MET A 120 -18.11 -2.48 -17.43
CA MET A 120 -18.51 -3.90 -17.36
C MET A 120 -19.06 -4.38 -18.71
N ASP A 121 -19.88 -3.59 -19.40
CA ASP A 121 -20.43 -3.93 -20.71
C ASP A 121 -19.33 -4.03 -21.76
N GLU A 122 -18.40 -3.09 -21.78
CA GLU A 122 -17.21 -3.13 -22.67
C GLU A 122 -16.37 -4.40 -22.45
N LYS A 123 -16.08 -4.72 -21.19
CA LYS A 123 -15.31 -5.92 -20.85
C LYS A 123 -16.05 -7.20 -21.22
N SER A 124 -17.36 -7.23 -21.05
CA SER A 124 -18.20 -8.37 -21.46
C SER A 124 -18.16 -8.58 -22.96
N LYS A 125 -18.27 -7.51 -23.76
CA LYS A 125 -18.16 -7.58 -25.24
C LYS A 125 -16.78 -8.07 -25.67
N ASN A 126 -15.72 -7.61 -25.03
CA ASN A 126 -14.37 -8.06 -25.30
C ASN A 126 -14.18 -9.56 -25.02
N ILE A 127 -14.72 -10.05 -23.90
CA ILE A 127 -14.69 -11.47 -23.55
C ILE A 127 -15.44 -12.29 -24.62
N SER A 128 -16.63 -11.88 -25.03
CA SER A 128 -17.42 -12.58 -26.07
C SER A 128 -16.65 -12.64 -27.40
N SER A 129 -16.03 -11.54 -27.81
CA SER A 129 -15.20 -11.49 -29.03
C SER A 129 -13.98 -12.41 -28.95
N LEU A 130 -13.33 -12.50 -27.78
CA LEU A 130 -12.21 -13.41 -27.60
C LEU A 130 -12.65 -14.88 -27.63
N LEU A 131 -13.78 -15.20 -27.03
CA LEU A 131 -14.36 -16.55 -27.09
C LEU A 131 -14.70 -16.97 -28.52
N GLU A 132 -15.29 -16.07 -29.32
CA GLU A 132 -15.55 -16.36 -30.76
C GLU A 132 -14.27 -16.62 -31.54
N LYS A 133 -13.20 -15.86 -31.28
CA LYS A 133 -11.90 -16.09 -31.92
C LYS A 133 -11.31 -17.45 -31.55
N ILE A 134 -11.36 -17.80 -30.27
CA ILE A 134 -10.88 -19.10 -29.79
C ILE A 134 -11.68 -20.24 -30.44
N SER A 135 -13.02 -20.13 -30.50
CA SER A 135 -13.85 -21.13 -31.13
C SER A 135 -13.51 -21.34 -32.62
N LYS A 136 -13.29 -20.25 -33.38
CA LYS A 136 -12.88 -20.32 -34.79
C LYS A 136 -11.51 -20.95 -35.00
N GLU A 137 -10.55 -20.65 -34.09
CA GLU A 137 -9.22 -21.25 -34.15
C GLU A 137 -9.28 -22.75 -33.84
N LEU A 138 -10.13 -23.18 -32.90
CA LEU A 138 -10.30 -24.61 -32.60
C LEU A 138 -10.97 -25.39 -33.75
N GLU A 139 -11.98 -24.80 -34.39
CA GLU A 139 -12.62 -25.40 -35.57
C GLU A 139 -11.67 -25.55 -36.77
N GLY A 140 -10.67 -24.64 -36.91
CA GLY A 140 -9.65 -24.70 -37.95
C GLY A 140 -8.51 -25.69 -37.70
N VAL A 141 -8.46 -26.33 -36.52
CA VAL A 141 -7.42 -27.31 -36.16
C VAL A 141 -7.91 -28.77 -36.38
N GLU A 142 -9.20 -28.97 -36.62
CA GLU A 142 -9.80 -30.30 -36.85
C GLU A 142 -9.79 -30.73 -38.35
N GLU A 143 -9.18 -30.00 -39.28
CA GLU A 143 -8.88 -30.39 -40.66
C GLU A 143 -7.36 -30.72 -40.80
#